data_ab7619d40dae4d68320ac076c074d017
#
_entry.id   ab7619d40dae4d68320ac076c074d017
#
_cell.length_a   1.000
_cell.length_b   1.000
_cell.length_c   1.000
_cell.angle_alpha   90.00
_cell.angle_beta   90.00
_cell.angle_gamma   90.00
#
_symmetry.space_group_name_H-M   'P 1'
#
loop_
_entity.id
_entity.type
_entity.pdbx_description
1 polymer ?
#
loop_
_entity_poly.entity_id
_entity_poly.type
_entity_poly.pdbx_seq_one_letter_code
_entity_poly.pdbx_strand_id
1 'polypeptide(L)'
;MTGNTGDCLFCRMVAGEVPADVVHETDRTLAFRDINPQAPTHVLVVPKDHHATAGLLVGADPQLLAEVVAAAHAVAEQEGLGTAESAEPGYRLVANTGPAAGQTVHHVHLHVLGGRPMGWPPG
;
A
#
# COMPACT_ATOMS: atom_id res chain seq x y z
N MET A 1 5.51 21.64 -0.79
CA MET A 1 4.72 21.23 -1.93
C MET A 1 5.28 19.96 -2.55
N THR A 2 4.48 19.01 -2.70
CA THR A 2 4.91 17.69 -3.07
C THR A 2 4.72 17.42 -4.55
N GLY A 3 5.39 18.15 -5.40
CA GLY A 3 5.36 17.93 -6.82
C GLY A 3 3.98 18.06 -7.45
N ASN A 4 3.79 17.44 -8.59
CA ASN A 4 2.57 17.53 -9.36
C ASN A 4 1.53 16.51 -8.90
N THR A 5 0.75 16.88 -7.89
CA THR A 5 -0.29 15.99 -7.34
C THR A 5 -1.50 15.87 -8.27
N GLY A 6 -1.70 16.81 -9.19
CA GLY A 6 -2.84 16.80 -10.10
C GLY A 6 -2.85 15.63 -11.07
N ASP A 7 -1.67 15.15 -11.46
CA ASP A 7 -1.52 14.01 -12.37
C ASP A 7 -1.37 12.68 -11.63
N CYS A 8 -1.33 12.69 -10.31
CA CYS A 8 -1.14 11.49 -9.53
C CYS A 8 -2.48 10.80 -9.28
N LEU A 9 -2.62 9.58 -9.78
CA LEU A 9 -3.83 8.78 -9.59
C LEU A 9 -4.18 8.64 -8.11
N PHE A 10 -3.18 8.33 -7.26
CA PHE A 10 -3.43 8.10 -5.84
C PHE A 10 -3.76 9.40 -5.10
N CYS A 11 -3.15 10.52 -5.47
CA CYS A 11 -3.54 11.82 -4.92
C CYS A 11 -5.02 12.13 -5.26
N ARG A 12 -5.45 11.77 -6.46
CA ARG A 12 -6.83 11.98 -6.89
C ARG A 12 -7.80 11.07 -6.15
N MET A 13 -7.38 9.84 -5.84
CA MET A 13 -8.18 8.93 -5.00
C MET A 13 -8.30 9.49 -3.58
N VAL A 14 -7.21 10.00 -3.02
CA VAL A 14 -7.20 10.62 -1.69
C VAL A 14 -8.15 11.82 -1.65
N ALA A 15 -8.18 12.60 -2.73
CA ALA A 15 -9.07 13.77 -2.84
C ALA A 15 -10.53 13.40 -3.14
N GLY A 16 -10.83 12.13 -3.39
CA GLY A 16 -12.17 11.68 -3.72
C GLY A 16 -12.57 11.95 -5.17
N GLU A 17 -11.63 12.33 -6.03
CA GLU A 17 -11.89 12.63 -7.45
C GLU A 17 -11.96 11.39 -8.33
N VAL A 18 -11.33 10.31 -7.89
CA VAL A 18 -11.32 9.02 -8.57
C VAL A 18 -11.82 7.96 -7.60
N PRO A 19 -12.78 7.11 -8.00
CA PRO A 19 -13.29 6.06 -7.11
C PRO A 19 -12.20 5.07 -6.71
N ALA A 20 -12.29 4.59 -5.46
CA ALA A 20 -11.42 3.54 -4.95
C ALA A 20 -12.24 2.66 -4.02
N ASP A 21 -11.92 1.36 -4.00
CA ASP A 21 -12.55 0.41 -3.07
C ASP A 21 -11.78 0.46 -1.75
N VAL A 22 -12.11 1.45 -0.92
CA VAL A 22 -11.41 1.75 0.32
C VAL A 22 -11.77 0.70 1.37
N VAL A 23 -10.75 0.12 2.00
CA VAL A 23 -10.91 -0.89 3.06
C VAL A 23 -10.42 -0.39 4.42
N HIS A 24 -9.60 0.66 4.45
CA HIS A 24 -9.08 1.22 5.69
C HIS A 24 -8.62 2.64 5.45
N GLU A 25 -8.81 3.51 6.42
CA GLU A 25 -8.38 4.90 6.32
C GLU A 25 -8.03 5.45 7.69
N THR A 26 -6.96 6.24 7.75
CA THR A 26 -6.59 7.03 8.92
C THR A 26 -6.47 8.49 8.51
N ASP A 27 -6.11 9.37 9.44
CA ASP A 27 -5.91 10.80 9.10
C ASP A 27 -4.87 10.99 8.00
N ARG A 28 -3.85 10.13 7.94
CA ARG A 28 -2.72 10.33 7.05
C ARG A 28 -2.50 9.20 6.04
N THR A 29 -3.31 8.13 6.08
CA THR A 29 -3.17 6.98 5.18
C THR A 29 -4.50 6.58 4.57
N LEU A 30 -4.43 5.96 3.39
CA LEU A 30 -5.59 5.39 2.71
C LEU A 30 -5.22 4.01 2.19
N ALA A 31 -6.09 3.03 2.40
CA ALA A 31 -5.89 1.68 1.89
C ALA A 31 -7.06 1.26 1.03
N PHE A 32 -6.78 0.72 -0.15
CA PHE A 32 -7.81 0.32 -1.11
C PHE A 32 -7.38 -0.93 -1.88
N ARG A 33 -8.37 -1.67 -2.39
CA ARG A 33 -8.08 -2.90 -3.12
C ARG A 33 -7.46 -2.59 -4.48
N ASP A 34 -6.47 -3.39 -4.87
CA ASP A 34 -5.90 -3.33 -6.21
C ASP A 34 -6.96 -3.83 -7.21
N ILE A 35 -7.11 -3.11 -8.33
CA ILE A 35 -8.08 -3.47 -9.37
C ILE A 35 -7.64 -4.69 -10.18
N ASN A 36 -6.36 -5.07 -10.08
CA ASN A 36 -5.81 -6.25 -10.74
C ASN A 36 -5.12 -7.13 -9.68
N PRO A 37 -5.89 -7.76 -8.79
CA PRO A 37 -5.32 -8.46 -7.64
C PRO A 37 -4.47 -9.65 -8.06
N GLN A 38 -3.32 -9.79 -7.41
CA GLN A 38 -2.38 -10.89 -7.63
C GLN A 38 -2.46 -11.94 -6.51
N ALA A 39 -3.37 -11.75 -5.56
CA ALA A 39 -3.65 -12.67 -4.47
C ALA A 39 -5.08 -12.43 -4.01
N PRO A 40 -5.70 -13.38 -3.25
CA PRO A 40 -7.06 -13.17 -2.71
C PRO A 40 -7.18 -11.89 -1.91
N THR A 41 -6.16 -11.53 -1.14
CA THR A 41 -6.03 -10.18 -0.56
C THR A 41 -4.89 -9.47 -1.27
N HIS A 42 -5.20 -8.37 -1.92
CA HIS A 42 -4.22 -7.49 -2.54
C HIS A 42 -4.69 -6.05 -2.35
N VAL A 43 -4.14 -5.40 -1.33
CA VAL A 43 -4.51 -4.04 -0.92
C VAL A 43 -3.30 -3.15 -1.06
N LEU A 44 -3.51 -1.93 -1.52
CA LEU A 44 -2.48 -0.89 -1.60
C LEU A 44 -2.69 0.08 -0.44
N VAL A 45 -1.63 0.38 0.29
CA VAL A 45 -1.63 1.35 1.37
C VAL A 45 -0.77 2.52 0.96
N VAL A 46 -1.35 3.71 0.96
CA VAL A 46 -0.67 4.94 0.53
C VAL A 46 -0.71 5.99 1.62
N PRO A 47 0.34 6.81 1.76
CA PRO A 47 0.22 8.04 2.53
C PRO A 47 -0.64 9.03 1.75
N LYS A 48 -1.40 9.86 2.45
CA LYS A 48 -2.21 10.91 1.81
C LYS A 48 -1.33 12.00 1.22
N ASP A 49 -0.20 12.32 1.89
CA ASP A 49 0.80 13.21 1.34
C ASP A 49 1.56 12.51 0.22
N HIS A 50 1.86 13.26 -0.84
CA HIS A 50 2.55 12.71 -2.00
C HIS A 50 4.05 12.60 -1.75
N HIS A 51 4.57 11.38 -1.82
CA HIS A 51 6.00 11.05 -1.84
C HIS A 51 6.19 9.98 -2.90
N ALA A 52 7.21 10.08 -3.72
CA ALA A 52 7.33 9.20 -4.88
C ALA A 52 7.74 7.77 -4.51
N THR A 53 8.61 7.61 -3.51
CA THR A 53 9.18 6.31 -3.15
C THR A 53 9.28 6.15 -1.63
N ALA A 54 9.46 4.91 -1.19
CA ALA A 54 9.65 4.63 0.24
C ALA A 54 10.90 5.30 0.79
N GLY A 55 11.99 5.34 0.02
CA GLY A 55 13.22 6.00 0.46
C GLY A 55 13.06 7.50 0.63
N LEU A 56 12.34 8.15 -0.29
CA LEU A 56 12.04 9.58 -0.17
C LEU A 56 11.10 9.85 1.00
N LEU A 57 10.12 8.99 1.21
CA LEU A 57 9.19 9.12 2.33
C LEU A 57 9.92 9.03 3.67
N VAL A 58 10.74 7.99 3.88
CA VAL A 58 11.42 7.80 5.15
C VAL A 58 12.41 8.93 5.43
N GLY A 59 13.02 9.49 4.38
CA GLY A 59 13.92 10.62 4.54
C GLY A 59 13.22 11.92 4.92
N ALA A 60 11.99 12.12 4.43
CA ALA A 60 11.22 13.34 4.68
C ALA A 60 10.37 13.26 5.94
N ASP A 61 9.78 12.09 6.20
CA ASP A 61 8.80 11.91 7.29
C ASP A 61 8.79 10.46 7.75
N PRO A 62 9.76 10.05 8.59
CA PRO A 62 9.83 8.65 9.04
C PRO A 62 8.60 8.22 9.86
N GLN A 63 7.94 9.16 10.54
CA GLN A 63 6.70 8.85 11.25
C GLN A 63 5.59 8.45 10.28
N LEU A 64 5.49 9.11 9.15
CA LEU A 64 4.48 8.77 8.13
C LEU A 64 4.74 7.38 7.55
N LEU A 65 6.00 7.02 7.33
CA LEU A 65 6.32 5.65 6.90
C LEU A 65 5.86 4.64 7.96
N ALA A 66 6.10 4.91 9.23
CA ALA A 66 5.62 4.04 10.31
C ALA A 66 4.10 3.90 10.28
N GLU A 67 3.38 4.99 10.00
CA GLU A 67 1.91 4.96 9.91
C GLU A 67 1.43 4.15 8.72
N VAL A 68 2.13 4.21 7.58
CA VAL A 68 1.81 3.38 6.40
C VAL A 68 1.99 1.90 6.72
N VAL A 69 3.09 1.53 7.38
CA VAL A 69 3.33 0.14 7.78
C VAL A 69 2.30 -0.33 8.81
N ALA A 70 1.97 0.54 9.78
CA ALA A 70 0.93 0.22 10.77
C ALA A 70 -0.43 0.00 10.10
N ALA A 71 -0.78 0.84 9.12
CA ALA A 71 -2.02 0.67 8.36
C ALA A 71 -2.03 -0.63 7.56
N ALA A 72 -0.89 -1.00 6.97
CA ALA A 72 -0.77 -2.27 6.25
C ALA A 72 -0.98 -3.46 7.18
N HIS A 73 -0.43 -3.40 8.39
CA HIS A 73 -0.64 -4.43 9.39
C HIS A 73 -2.11 -4.51 9.83
N ALA A 74 -2.75 -3.35 10.02
CA ALA A 74 -4.17 -3.30 10.37
C ALA A 74 -5.03 -3.94 9.28
N VAL A 75 -4.72 -3.68 8.02
CA VAL A 75 -5.40 -4.32 6.87
C VAL A 75 -5.21 -5.84 6.92
N ALA A 76 -4.00 -6.31 7.16
CA ALA A 76 -3.73 -7.75 7.24
C ALA A 76 -4.55 -8.42 8.35
N GLU A 77 -4.64 -7.79 9.52
CA GLU A 77 -5.47 -8.29 10.62
C GLU A 77 -6.95 -8.31 10.23
N GLN A 78 -7.42 -7.24 9.63
CA GLN A 78 -8.81 -7.08 9.18
C GLN A 78 -9.19 -8.15 8.15
N GLU A 79 -8.25 -8.53 7.28
CA GLU A 79 -8.46 -9.56 6.26
C GLU A 79 -8.21 -10.98 6.77
N GLY A 80 -7.91 -11.14 8.05
CA GLY A 80 -7.70 -12.44 8.68
C GLY A 80 -6.36 -13.09 8.38
N LEU A 81 -5.36 -12.30 8.00
CA LEU A 81 -4.06 -12.84 7.57
C LEU A 81 -3.02 -12.86 8.69
N GLY A 82 -3.25 -12.06 9.73
CA GLY A 82 -2.24 -11.85 10.75
C GLY A 82 -2.31 -12.79 11.94
N THR A 83 -3.23 -13.75 11.96
CA THR A 83 -3.45 -14.62 13.11
C THR A 83 -3.20 -16.08 12.78
N ALA A 84 -2.88 -16.86 13.83
CA ALA A 84 -2.67 -18.29 13.68
C ALA A 84 -3.97 -19.05 13.36
N GLU A 85 -5.13 -18.44 13.59
CA GLU A 85 -6.43 -19.05 13.27
C GLU A 85 -6.80 -18.90 11.80
N SER A 86 -6.07 -18.09 11.03
CA SER A 86 -6.33 -17.97 9.60
C SER A 86 -6.08 -19.28 8.87
N ALA A 87 -6.88 -19.56 7.85
CA ALA A 87 -6.66 -20.74 7.00
C ALA A 87 -5.32 -20.65 6.26
N GLU A 88 -4.95 -19.45 5.85
CA GLU A 88 -3.67 -19.17 5.18
C GLU A 88 -3.01 -17.98 5.90
N PRO A 89 -2.44 -18.19 7.11
CA PRO A 89 -1.86 -17.09 7.88
C PRO A 89 -0.57 -16.59 7.23
N GLY A 90 -0.37 -15.29 7.32
CA GLY A 90 0.81 -14.64 6.78
C GLY A 90 0.51 -13.76 5.59
N TYR A 91 1.36 -12.79 5.38
CA TYR A 91 1.21 -11.85 4.27
C TYR A 91 2.57 -11.28 3.91
N ARG A 92 2.64 -10.74 2.72
CA ARG A 92 3.86 -10.11 2.21
C ARG A 92 3.60 -8.63 2.03
N LEU A 93 4.56 -7.80 2.45
CA LEU A 93 4.55 -6.37 2.16
C LEU A 93 5.58 -6.10 1.08
N VAL A 94 5.18 -5.37 0.05
CA VAL A 94 6.07 -5.04 -1.08
C VAL A 94 5.99 -3.55 -1.36
N ALA A 95 7.15 -2.90 -1.41
CA ALA A 95 7.28 -1.51 -1.85
C ALA A 95 8.22 -1.48 -3.04
N ASN A 96 7.69 -1.21 -4.22
CA ASN A 96 8.48 -1.13 -5.44
C ASN A 96 9.05 0.28 -5.62
N THR A 97 10.32 0.38 -5.91
CA THR A 97 10.98 1.65 -6.20
C THR A 97 11.66 1.55 -7.56
N GLY A 98 11.25 2.41 -8.48
CA GLY A 98 11.85 2.50 -9.79
C GLY A 98 11.27 1.53 -10.82
N PRO A 99 11.52 1.79 -12.11
CA PRO A 99 10.91 1.00 -13.18
C PRO A 99 11.38 -0.45 -13.21
N ALA A 100 12.64 -0.72 -12.86
CA ALA A 100 13.15 -2.10 -12.83
C ALA A 100 12.46 -2.96 -11.77
N ALA A 101 11.93 -2.35 -10.72
CA ALA A 101 11.17 -3.05 -9.68
C ALA A 101 9.67 -3.11 -9.99
N GLY A 102 9.23 -2.46 -11.08
CA GLY A 102 7.82 -2.47 -11.48
C GLY A 102 6.98 -1.34 -10.92
N GLN A 103 7.61 -0.26 -10.46
CA GLN A 103 6.86 0.90 -10.01
C GLN A 103 6.28 1.64 -11.21
N THR A 104 4.94 1.69 -11.30
CA THR A 104 4.24 2.36 -12.39
C THR A 104 3.55 3.65 -11.94
N VAL A 105 3.20 3.76 -10.67
CA VAL A 105 2.61 4.98 -10.10
C VAL A 105 3.65 5.60 -9.16
N HIS A 106 4.00 6.87 -9.42
CA HIS A 106 5.05 7.58 -8.67
C HIS A 106 4.49 8.26 -7.43
N HIS A 107 3.80 7.49 -6.64
CA HIS A 107 3.29 7.82 -5.32
C HIS A 107 3.50 6.55 -4.50
N VAL A 108 4.30 6.63 -3.47
CA VAL A 108 4.69 5.44 -2.70
C VAL A 108 3.46 4.66 -2.24
N HIS A 109 3.50 3.37 -2.44
CA HIS A 109 2.44 2.48 -1.98
C HIS A 109 3.03 1.15 -1.53
N LEU A 110 2.44 0.60 -0.49
CA LEU A 110 2.83 -0.67 0.08
C LEU A 110 1.76 -1.68 -0.30
N HIS A 111 2.14 -2.72 -1.05
CA HIS A 111 1.24 -3.82 -1.36
C HIS A 111 1.12 -4.73 -0.15
N VAL A 112 -0.10 -5.10 0.21
CA VAL A 112 -0.39 -6.15 1.19
C VAL A 112 -0.95 -7.33 0.40
N LEU A 113 -0.22 -8.43 0.37
CA LEU A 113 -0.57 -9.61 -0.41
C LEU A 113 -0.71 -10.81 0.52
N GLY A 114 -1.83 -11.50 0.43
CA GLY A 114 -2.05 -12.68 1.26
C GLY A 114 -3.24 -13.51 0.79
N GLY A 115 -3.55 -14.54 1.56
CA GLY A 115 -4.65 -15.45 1.25
C GLY A 115 -4.24 -16.61 0.37
N ARG A 116 -2.96 -16.74 0.06
CA ARG A 116 -2.36 -17.89 -0.62
C ARG A 116 -0.90 -18.02 -0.23
N PRO A 117 -0.28 -19.19 -0.41
CA PRO A 117 1.17 -19.32 -0.23
C PRO A 117 1.92 -18.43 -1.23
N MET A 118 3.02 -17.86 -0.76
CA MET A 118 3.91 -17.02 -1.58
C MET A 118 5.19 -17.79 -1.85
N GLY A 119 5.75 -17.58 -3.03
CA GLY A 119 6.98 -18.23 -3.44
C GLY A 119 8.24 -17.46 -3.05
N TRP A 120 9.36 -18.15 -3.13
CA TRP A 120 10.68 -17.56 -3.01
C TRP A 120 11.56 -18.11 -4.11
N PRO A 121 12.31 -17.27 -4.87
CA PRO A 121 12.47 -15.82 -4.70
C PRO A 121 11.18 -15.03 -4.98
N PRO A 122 11.08 -13.80 -4.47
CA PRO A 122 9.82 -13.02 -4.51
C PRO A 122 9.48 -12.43 -5.88
N GLY A 123 10.35 -12.54 -6.83
CA GLY A 123 10.09 -11.96 -8.15
C GLY A 123 10.70 -12.71 -9.29
#